data_e4cd1cba7379e0601c2811884990733d
#
_entry.id   e4cd1cba7379e0601c2811884990733d
#
_cell.length_a   1.000
_cell.length_b   1.000
_cell.length_c   1.000
_cell.angle_alpha   90.00
_cell.angle_beta   90.00
_cell.angle_gamma   90.00
#
_symmetry.space_group_name_H-M   'P 1'
#
loop_
_entity.id
_entity.type
_entity.pdbx_description
1 polymer ?
#
loop_
_entity_poly.entity_id
_entity_poly.type
_entity_poly.pdbx_seq_one_letter_code
_entity_poly.pdbx_strand_id
1 'polypeptide(L)'
;MPPPTSLEDAYDGFRRTVPDHRGTFGGLPWRWFEQGSGPDAVVLLPGAVGGADIFFIVFNRLAAKTRVFAVDLPDTADASAALAGFDALLESRGVRSATLLGASFSGLFVQVFARRFPNRVRALVLSHTGLADPARAPRERRSAAIAARIPPGVMRALLRLVVVLLLRRSPGKELWKRLYLAAVGALTKASMIARYHLAASLDEMAGTGAWAGPVLVIHSNDDVMAKPAEQARLRQAFPHAAWHEFPGAGHSAYSMSPDAYAEVVAGFVSSSSSG
;
A
#
# COMPACT_ATOMS: atom_id res chain seq x y z
N MET A 1 21.39 -10.82 16.11
CA MET A 1 22.18 -10.23 15.02
C MET A 1 22.47 -8.76 15.37
N PRO A 2 23.65 -8.20 15.04
CA PRO A 2 23.90 -6.79 15.18
C PRO A 2 22.87 -5.99 14.31
N PRO A 3 22.54 -4.75 14.68
CA PRO A 3 21.68 -3.93 13.87
C PRO A 3 22.30 -3.70 12.48
N PRO A 4 21.48 -3.58 11.42
CA PRO A 4 21.98 -3.32 10.06
C PRO A 4 22.72 -1.99 10.02
N THR A 5 23.85 -1.96 9.33
CA THR A 5 24.71 -0.76 9.21
C THR A 5 24.30 0.13 8.06
N SER A 6 23.51 -0.39 7.11
CA SER A 6 22.99 0.34 5.95
C SER A 6 21.57 -0.11 5.58
N LEU A 7 20.90 0.64 4.70
CA LEU A 7 19.62 0.25 4.13
C LEU A 7 19.74 -1.03 3.28
N GLU A 8 20.85 -1.19 2.55
CA GLU A 8 21.15 -2.42 1.80
C GLU A 8 21.24 -3.63 2.74
N ASP A 9 21.98 -3.53 3.84
CA ASP A 9 22.11 -4.61 4.81
C ASP A 9 20.75 -4.98 5.42
N ALA A 10 19.92 -3.98 5.71
CA ALA A 10 18.57 -4.18 6.22
C ALA A 10 17.67 -4.90 5.20
N TYR A 11 17.73 -4.52 3.93
CA TYR A 11 16.99 -5.16 2.85
C TYR A 11 17.48 -6.59 2.59
N ASP A 12 18.77 -6.79 2.48
CA ASP A 12 19.36 -8.11 2.27
C ASP A 12 19.08 -9.06 3.45
N GLY A 13 19.10 -8.51 4.68
CA GLY A 13 18.67 -9.22 5.87
C GLY A 13 17.22 -9.67 5.77
N PHE A 14 16.31 -8.76 5.43
CA PHE A 14 14.90 -9.05 5.20
C PHE A 14 14.72 -10.16 4.15
N ARG A 15 15.37 -10.05 3.00
CA ARG A 15 15.28 -11.03 1.90
C ARG A 15 15.80 -12.41 2.26
N ARG A 16 16.78 -12.51 3.16
CA ARG A 16 17.34 -13.79 3.64
C ARG A 16 16.49 -14.47 4.70
N THR A 17 15.82 -13.67 5.55
CA THR A 17 15.17 -14.19 6.76
C THR A 17 13.65 -14.28 6.67
N VAL A 18 13.03 -13.49 5.79
CA VAL A 18 11.56 -13.45 5.63
C VAL A 18 11.16 -14.25 4.39
N PRO A 19 10.37 -15.33 4.56
CA PRO A 19 9.92 -16.15 3.45
C PRO A 19 9.08 -15.38 2.43
N ASP A 20 9.31 -15.64 1.15
CA ASP A 20 8.50 -15.19 0.00
C ASP A 20 7.45 -16.27 -0.29
N HIS A 21 6.21 -16.03 0.09
CA HIS A 21 5.11 -16.95 -0.11
C HIS A 21 4.32 -16.62 -1.36
N ARG A 22 3.72 -17.67 -1.97
CA ARG A 22 2.82 -17.54 -3.11
C ARG A 22 1.64 -18.48 -2.95
N GLY A 23 0.47 -18.07 -3.44
CA GLY A 23 -0.75 -18.87 -3.39
C GLY A 23 -1.82 -18.31 -4.31
N THR A 24 -2.90 -19.09 -4.47
CA THR A 24 -4.08 -18.68 -5.26
C THR A 24 -5.26 -18.53 -4.33
N PHE A 25 -5.85 -17.34 -4.27
CA PHE A 25 -7.03 -17.03 -3.47
C PHE A 25 -8.01 -16.20 -4.29
N GLY A 26 -9.29 -16.54 -4.25
CA GLY A 26 -10.30 -15.92 -5.11
C GLY A 26 -10.02 -16.07 -6.61
N GLY A 27 -9.35 -17.16 -7.00
CA GLY A 27 -8.92 -17.38 -8.39
C GLY A 27 -7.76 -16.51 -8.85
N LEU A 28 -7.16 -15.70 -7.99
CA LEU A 28 -6.08 -14.76 -8.31
C LEU A 28 -4.77 -15.18 -7.66
N PRO A 29 -3.60 -14.95 -8.32
CA PRO A 29 -2.28 -15.21 -7.76
C PRO A 29 -1.90 -14.13 -6.77
N TRP A 30 -1.52 -14.54 -5.55
CA TRP A 30 -1.05 -13.66 -4.49
C TRP A 30 0.40 -13.97 -4.16
N ARG A 31 1.15 -12.94 -3.79
CA ARG A 31 2.49 -13.02 -3.24
C ARG A 31 2.53 -12.22 -1.95
N TRP A 32 3.17 -12.79 -0.90
CA TRP A 32 3.33 -12.08 0.36
C TRP A 32 4.59 -12.52 1.11
N PHE A 33 5.05 -11.63 1.96
CA PHE A 33 6.02 -11.91 3.01
C PHE A 33 5.28 -11.98 4.34
N GLU A 34 5.72 -12.88 5.22
CA GLU A 34 5.08 -13.07 6.52
C GLU A 34 6.12 -13.38 7.59
N GLN A 35 5.97 -12.77 8.78
CA GLN A 35 6.75 -13.08 9.96
C GLN A 35 5.91 -12.86 11.23
N GLY A 36 6.22 -13.61 12.29
CA GLY A 36 5.50 -13.59 13.56
C GLY A 36 4.34 -14.58 13.59
N SER A 37 3.55 -14.53 14.65
CA SER A 37 2.44 -15.46 14.90
C SER A 37 1.30 -14.76 15.64
N GLY A 38 0.14 -15.41 15.71
CA GLY A 38 -1.04 -14.91 16.38
C GLY A 38 -2.20 -14.63 15.43
N PRO A 39 -3.43 -14.41 16.00
CA PRO A 39 -4.65 -14.21 15.21
C PRO A 39 -4.79 -12.79 14.68
N ASP A 40 -4.04 -11.85 15.22
CA ASP A 40 -4.04 -10.44 14.84
C ASP A 40 -2.76 -10.11 14.08
N ALA A 41 -2.88 -9.26 13.06
CA ALA A 41 -1.77 -8.95 12.19
C ALA A 41 -1.74 -7.47 11.76
N VAL A 42 -0.59 -7.05 11.27
CA VAL A 42 -0.46 -5.83 10.45
C VAL A 42 -0.19 -6.24 9.03
N VAL A 43 -0.94 -5.70 8.07
CA VAL A 43 -0.78 -5.99 6.65
C VAL A 43 -0.40 -4.72 5.91
N LEU A 44 0.73 -4.77 5.20
CA LEU A 44 1.33 -3.67 4.45
C LEU A 44 1.08 -3.92 2.95
N LEU A 45 0.38 -3.00 2.29
CA LEU A 45 0.08 -3.09 0.86
C LEU A 45 0.71 -1.91 0.11
N PRO A 46 1.59 -2.17 -0.89
CA PRO A 46 2.28 -1.13 -1.64
C PRO A 46 1.37 -0.41 -2.62
N GLY A 47 1.84 0.71 -3.16
CA GLY A 47 1.18 1.45 -4.24
C GLY A 47 1.19 0.71 -5.58
N ALA A 48 0.66 1.38 -6.62
CA ALA A 48 0.54 0.81 -7.96
C ALA A 48 1.88 0.41 -8.61
N VAL A 49 2.97 1.01 -8.18
CA VAL A 49 4.32 0.77 -8.72
C VAL A 49 5.24 0.44 -7.55
N GLY A 50 5.34 -0.82 -7.20
CA GLY A 50 6.19 -1.27 -6.09
C GLY A 50 5.82 -2.69 -5.70
N GLY A 51 6.78 -3.47 -5.22
CA GLY A 51 6.54 -4.76 -4.59
C GLY A 51 6.34 -4.61 -3.09
N ALA A 52 5.77 -5.62 -2.46
CA ALA A 52 5.53 -5.65 -1.01
C ALA A 52 6.82 -5.47 -0.19
N ASP A 53 7.96 -5.84 -0.75
CA ASP A 53 9.29 -5.73 -0.14
C ASP A 53 9.81 -4.28 0.03
N ILE A 54 9.15 -3.28 -0.56
CA ILE A 54 9.50 -1.87 -0.30
C ILE A 54 9.26 -1.45 1.16
N PHE A 55 8.42 -2.18 1.87
CA PHE A 55 8.13 -1.91 3.28
C PHE A 55 9.07 -2.60 4.27
N PHE A 56 10.22 -3.13 3.83
CA PHE A 56 11.11 -3.94 4.66
C PHE A 56 11.52 -3.28 6.00
N ILE A 57 11.68 -1.96 6.06
CA ILE A 57 11.98 -1.22 7.31
C ILE A 57 10.77 -1.28 8.27
N VAL A 58 9.58 -0.92 7.77
CA VAL A 58 8.33 -0.97 8.56
C VAL A 58 8.05 -2.42 8.99
N PHE A 59 8.22 -3.36 8.07
CA PHE A 59 8.02 -4.77 8.32
C PHE A 59 8.91 -5.26 9.46
N ASN A 60 10.23 -5.03 9.38
CA ASN A 60 11.20 -5.45 10.40
C ASN A 60 10.90 -4.81 11.77
N ARG A 61 10.50 -3.52 11.78
CA ARG A 61 10.16 -2.81 13.02
C ARG A 61 8.94 -3.42 13.71
N LEU A 62 7.91 -3.76 12.94
CA LEU A 62 6.66 -4.35 13.45
C LEU A 62 6.83 -5.83 13.80
N ALA A 63 7.57 -6.59 13.00
CA ALA A 63 7.76 -8.04 13.18
C ALA A 63 8.44 -8.40 14.50
N ALA A 64 9.13 -7.44 15.14
CA ALA A 64 9.69 -7.62 16.48
C ALA A 64 8.62 -7.78 17.58
N LYS A 65 7.36 -7.33 17.33
CA LYS A 65 6.32 -7.26 18.36
C LYS A 65 4.98 -7.85 17.95
N THR A 66 4.72 -8.01 16.64
CA THR A 66 3.45 -8.48 16.13
C THR A 66 3.62 -9.31 14.87
N ARG A 67 2.58 -10.02 14.46
CA ARG A 67 2.56 -10.71 13.18
C ARG A 67 2.38 -9.70 12.04
N VAL A 68 3.23 -9.79 11.03
CA VAL A 68 3.26 -8.83 9.92
C VAL A 68 3.19 -9.56 8.60
N PHE A 69 2.41 -8.98 7.69
CA PHE A 69 2.38 -9.34 6.27
C PHE A 69 2.77 -8.13 5.44
N ALA A 70 3.47 -8.38 4.35
CA ALA A 70 3.58 -7.42 3.25
C ALA A 70 3.06 -8.12 2.00
N VAL A 71 2.02 -7.59 1.35
CA VAL A 71 1.21 -8.29 0.34
C VAL A 71 1.18 -7.51 -0.96
N ASP A 72 1.50 -8.18 -2.07
CA ASP A 72 1.29 -7.65 -3.41
C ASP A 72 -0.17 -7.83 -3.85
N LEU A 73 -0.81 -6.75 -4.27
CA LEU A 73 -2.12 -6.85 -4.91
C LEU A 73 -1.99 -7.51 -6.30
N PRO A 74 -2.87 -8.46 -6.63
CA PRO A 74 -2.85 -9.12 -7.93
C PRO A 74 -3.23 -8.17 -9.06
N ASP A 75 -2.70 -8.43 -10.24
CA ASP A 75 -3.05 -7.70 -11.46
C ASP A 75 -4.43 -8.17 -11.98
N THR A 76 -5.47 -7.50 -11.55
CA THR A 76 -6.87 -7.78 -11.94
C THR A 76 -7.65 -6.50 -12.12
N ALA A 77 -8.70 -6.53 -12.92
CA ALA A 77 -9.73 -5.48 -13.01
C ALA A 77 -10.93 -5.75 -12.09
N ASP A 78 -11.02 -6.98 -11.56
CA ASP A 78 -12.14 -7.43 -10.73
C ASP A 78 -11.89 -7.13 -9.25
N ALA A 79 -12.51 -6.06 -8.77
CA ALA A 79 -12.41 -5.66 -7.37
C ALA A 79 -13.08 -6.68 -6.42
N SER A 80 -14.15 -7.33 -6.84
CA SER A 80 -14.84 -8.33 -6.02
C SER A 80 -13.97 -9.55 -5.79
N ALA A 81 -13.34 -10.08 -6.86
CA ALA A 81 -12.39 -11.18 -6.77
C ALA A 81 -11.16 -10.81 -5.93
N ALA A 82 -10.63 -9.59 -6.09
CA ALA A 82 -9.48 -9.12 -5.31
C ALA A 82 -9.82 -9.02 -3.81
N LEU A 83 -10.96 -8.44 -3.45
CA LEU A 83 -11.40 -8.30 -2.06
C LEU A 83 -11.68 -9.67 -1.42
N ALA A 84 -12.38 -10.57 -2.13
CA ALA A 84 -12.66 -11.93 -1.64
C ALA A 84 -11.37 -12.76 -1.54
N GLY A 85 -10.45 -12.62 -2.50
CA GLY A 85 -9.16 -13.30 -2.47
C GLY A 85 -8.28 -12.84 -1.31
N PHE A 86 -8.30 -11.56 -0.99
CA PHE A 86 -7.57 -11.03 0.16
C PHE A 86 -8.15 -11.54 1.49
N ASP A 87 -9.49 -11.59 1.64
CA ASP A 87 -10.14 -12.19 2.81
C ASP A 87 -9.77 -13.66 2.95
N ALA A 88 -9.85 -14.44 1.86
CA ALA A 88 -9.48 -15.85 1.84
C ALA A 88 -7.99 -16.08 2.17
N LEU A 89 -7.08 -15.18 1.73
CA LEU A 89 -5.68 -15.22 2.12
C LEU A 89 -5.54 -15.04 3.64
N LEU A 90 -6.16 -14.02 4.22
CA LEU A 90 -6.11 -13.77 5.67
C LEU A 90 -6.68 -14.95 6.45
N GLU A 91 -7.80 -15.52 6.00
CA GLU A 91 -8.43 -16.69 6.61
C GLU A 91 -7.53 -17.92 6.56
N SER A 92 -6.93 -18.21 5.40
CA SER A 92 -6.00 -19.34 5.21
C SER A 92 -4.80 -19.28 6.13
N ARG A 93 -4.42 -18.05 6.55
CA ARG A 93 -3.33 -17.82 7.49
C ARG A 93 -3.80 -17.70 8.94
N GLY A 94 -5.10 -17.92 9.23
CA GLY A 94 -5.67 -17.83 10.57
C GLY A 94 -5.65 -16.40 11.14
N VAL A 95 -5.64 -15.36 10.28
CA VAL A 95 -5.74 -13.96 10.71
C VAL A 95 -7.21 -13.62 10.93
N ARG A 96 -7.59 -13.31 12.16
CA ARG A 96 -8.97 -12.91 12.51
C ARG A 96 -9.23 -11.45 12.21
N SER A 97 -8.32 -10.59 12.62
CA SER A 97 -8.39 -9.16 12.33
C SER A 97 -7.02 -8.58 12.05
N ALA A 98 -6.95 -7.50 11.27
CA ALA A 98 -5.70 -6.86 10.89
C ALA A 98 -5.78 -5.33 10.93
N THR A 99 -4.67 -4.70 11.29
CA THR A 99 -4.42 -3.30 10.92
C THR A 99 -3.91 -3.29 9.49
N LEU A 100 -4.59 -2.57 8.60
CA LEU A 100 -4.25 -2.49 7.18
C LEU A 100 -3.57 -1.18 6.85
N LEU A 101 -2.34 -1.24 6.36
CA LEU A 101 -1.66 -0.10 5.77
C LEU A 101 -1.78 -0.17 4.25
N GLY A 102 -2.46 0.81 3.66
CA GLY A 102 -2.55 0.96 2.21
C GLY A 102 -1.83 2.23 1.75
N ALA A 103 -0.81 2.08 0.88
CA ALA A 103 -0.11 3.21 0.31
C ALA A 103 -0.64 3.55 -1.09
N SER A 104 -0.94 4.83 -1.35
CA SER A 104 -1.38 5.31 -2.67
C SER A 104 -2.57 4.50 -3.20
N PHE A 105 -2.41 3.77 -4.28
CA PHE A 105 -3.43 2.91 -4.89
C PHE A 105 -4.05 1.91 -3.91
N SER A 106 -3.25 1.21 -3.12
CA SER A 106 -3.80 0.24 -2.15
C SER A 106 -4.53 0.91 -0.98
N GLY A 107 -4.38 2.21 -0.78
CA GLY A 107 -5.21 2.96 0.15
C GLY A 107 -6.69 2.93 -0.24
N LEU A 108 -7.02 2.91 -1.55
CA LEU A 108 -8.40 2.72 -2.02
C LEU A 108 -8.90 1.31 -1.69
N PHE A 109 -8.05 0.31 -1.92
CA PHE A 109 -8.37 -1.09 -1.66
C PHE A 109 -8.70 -1.34 -0.18
N VAL A 110 -7.85 -0.87 0.75
CA VAL A 110 -8.08 -1.11 2.18
C VAL A 110 -9.30 -0.35 2.72
N GLN A 111 -9.65 0.82 2.17
CA GLN A 111 -10.86 1.54 2.51
C GLN A 111 -12.11 0.74 2.12
N VAL A 112 -12.15 0.19 0.90
CA VAL A 112 -13.28 -0.62 0.42
C VAL A 112 -13.33 -1.96 1.17
N PHE A 113 -12.18 -2.60 1.40
CA PHE A 113 -12.09 -3.83 2.18
C PHE A 113 -12.65 -3.64 3.60
N ALA A 114 -12.28 -2.56 4.30
CA ALA A 114 -12.76 -2.29 5.65
C ALA A 114 -14.29 -2.11 5.73
N ARG A 115 -14.90 -1.54 4.69
CA ARG A 115 -16.37 -1.41 4.60
C ARG A 115 -17.04 -2.75 4.33
N ARG A 116 -16.43 -3.57 3.48
CA ARG A 116 -16.99 -4.87 3.06
C ARG A 116 -16.81 -5.94 4.13
N PHE A 117 -15.69 -5.92 4.84
CA PHE A 117 -15.28 -6.90 5.85
C PHE A 117 -14.92 -6.21 7.19
N PRO A 118 -15.84 -5.45 7.82
CA PRO A 118 -15.51 -4.62 8.98
C PRO A 118 -14.95 -5.42 10.16
N ASN A 119 -15.38 -6.65 10.34
CA ASN A 119 -14.90 -7.55 11.40
C ASN A 119 -13.47 -8.07 11.17
N ARG A 120 -12.93 -7.93 9.96
CA ARG A 120 -11.55 -8.28 9.60
C ARG A 120 -10.58 -7.13 9.82
N VAL A 121 -11.07 -5.92 10.10
CA VAL A 121 -10.23 -4.72 10.17
C VAL A 121 -10.27 -4.10 11.55
N ARG A 122 -9.10 -4.01 12.17
CA ARG A 122 -8.89 -3.35 13.46
C ARG A 122 -8.65 -1.86 13.32
N ALA A 123 -7.78 -1.48 12.38
CA ALA A 123 -7.42 -0.10 12.13
C ALA A 123 -6.96 0.08 10.67
N LEU A 124 -6.99 1.32 10.17
CA LEU A 124 -6.46 1.71 8.87
C LEU A 124 -5.30 2.67 8.98
N VAL A 125 -4.25 2.45 8.19
CA VAL A 125 -3.20 3.45 7.92
C VAL A 125 -3.29 3.81 6.44
N LEU A 126 -3.73 5.02 6.14
CA LEU A 126 -3.91 5.57 4.79
C LEU A 126 -2.72 6.45 4.47
N SER A 127 -1.77 5.93 3.68
CA SER A 127 -0.52 6.62 3.39
C SER A 127 -0.51 7.18 1.96
N HIS A 128 -0.39 8.50 1.81
CA HIS A 128 -0.26 9.19 0.53
C HIS A 128 -1.35 8.75 -0.48
N THR A 129 -2.59 8.67 -0.04
CA THR A 129 -3.73 8.19 -0.83
C THR A 129 -4.87 9.20 -0.83
N GLY A 130 -5.86 8.99 -1.69
CA GLY A 130 -7.11 9.71 -1.71
C GLY A 130 -8.26 8.91 -1.10
N LEU A 131 -9.44 9.52 -1.07
CA LEU A 131 -10.69 8.86 -0.70
C LEU A 131 -11.15 7.94 -1.84
N ALA A 132 -11.51 6.70 -1.51
CA ALA A 132 -12.26 5.85 -2.42
C ALA A 132 -13.68 6.40 -2.58
N ASP A 133 -14.05 6.79 -3.81
CA ASP A 133 -15.28 7.56 -4.08
C ASP A 133 -15.79 7.28 -5.48
N PRO A 134 -17.09 6.95 -5.66
CA PRO A 134 -17.70 6.72 -6.97
C PRO A 134 -17.48 7.83 -7.98
N ALA A 135 -17.39 9.08 -7.54
CA ALA A 135 -17.14 10.23 -8.43
C ALA A 135 -15.76 10.19 -9.12
N ARG A 136 -14.83 9.36 -8.65
CA ARG A 136 -13.50 9.19 -9.27
C ARG A 136 -13.49 8.15 -10.39
N ALA A 137 -14.39 7.17 -10.37
CA ALA A 137 -14.39 6.04 -11.29
C ALA A 137 -14.33 6.42 -12.79
N PRO A 138 -15.07 7.45 -13.28
CA PRO A 138 -14.95 7.88 -14.68
C PRO A 138 -13.55 8.36 -15.06
N ARG A 139 -12.83 9.02 -14.12
CA ARG A 139 -11.46 9.46 -14.34
C ARG A 139 -10.52 8.27 -14.48
N GLU A 140 -10.63 7.27 -13.61
CA GLU A 140 -9.79 6.07 -13.65
C GLU A 140 -10.05 5.26 -14.94
N ARG A 141 -11.31 5.12 -15.38
CA ARG A 141 -11.66 4.50 -16.67
C ARG A 141 -11.05 5.26 -17.85
N ARG A 142 -11.08 6.60 -17.81
CA ARG A 142 -10.41 7.44 -18.83
C ARG A 142 -8.90 7.23 -18.83
N SER A 143 -8.29 7.13 -17.65
CA SER A 143 -6.84 6.83 -17.52
C SER A 143 -6.49 5.48 -18.12
N ALA A 144 -7.30 4.44 -17.90
CA ALA A 144 -7.17 3.15 -18.55
C ALA A 144 -7.23 3.25 -20.08
N ALA A 145 -8.20 3.99 -20.62
CA ALA A 145 -8.36 4.20 -22.06
C ALA A 145 -7.17 4.96 -22.69
N ILE A 146 -6.61 5.94 -21.98
CA ILE A 146 -5.39 6.65 -22.41
C ILE A 146 -4.19 5.69 -22.37
N ALA A 147 -4.01 4.96 -21.27
CA ALA A 147 -2.93 3.99 -21.11
C ALA A 147 -2.97 2.91 -22.21
N ALA A 148 -4.17 2.50 -22.63
CA ALA A 148 -4.35 1.54 -23.72
C ALA A 148 -3.81 2.04 -25.08
N ARG A 149 -3.70 3.35 -25.29
CA ARG A 149 -3.18 3.97 -26.51
C ARG A 149 -1.66 4.19 -26.48
N ILE A 150 -1.04 4.19 -25.29
CA ILE A 150 0.40 4.42 -25.14
C ILE A 150 1.16 3.15 -25.53
N PRO A 151 2.19 3.22 -26.40
CA PRO A 151 3.06 2.07 -26.68
C PRO A 151 3.72 1.54 -25.39
N PRO A 152 3.89 0.22 -25.22
CA PRO A 152 4.44 -0.36 -23.97
C PRO A 152 5.82 0.19 -23.58
N GLY A 153 6.70 0.43 -24.55
CA GLY A 153 8.02 1.02 -24.32
C GLY A 153 7.97 2.45 -23.79
N VAL A 154 7.06 3.26 -24.33
CA VAL A 154 6.85 4.66 -23.89
C VAL A 154 6.29 4.68 -22.48
N MET A 155 5.29 3.83 -22.19
CA MET A 155 4.72 3.72 -20.84
C MET A 155 5.79 3.34 -19.82
N ARG A 156 6.62 2.34 -20.14
CA ARG A 156 7.71 1.92 -19.25
C ARG A 156 8.74 3.02 -19.03
N ALA A 157 9.08 3.78 -20.08
CA ALA A 157 10.00 4.92 -19.97
C ALA A 157 9.44 6.02 -19.07
N LEU A 158 8.14 6.35 -19.22
CA LEU A 158 7.46 7.32 -18.36
C LEU A 158 7.42 6.87 -16.89
N LEU A 159 7.10 5.60 -16.62
CA LEU A 159 7.10 5.06 -15.26
C LEU A 159 8.50 5.11 -14.64
N ARG A 160 9.54 4.76 -15.40
CA ARG A 160 10.94 4.87 -14.94
C ARG A 160 11.31 6.32 -14.62
N LEU A 161 10.91 7.27 -15.46
CA LEU A 161 11.14 8.69 -15.20
C LEU A 161 10.45 9.16 -13.92
N VAL A 162 9.18 8.77 -13.72
CA VAL A 162 8.43 9.08 -12.49
C VAL A 162 9.16 8.52 -11.27
N VAL A 163 9.61 7.27 -11.29
CA VAL A 163 10.37 6.65 -10.19
C VAL A 163 11.64 7.44 -9.89
N VAL A 164 12.41 7.80 -10.90
CA VAL A 164 13.66 8.56 -10.72
C VAL A 164 13.38 9.94 -10.10
N LEU A 165 12.33 10.61 -10.55
CA LEU A 165 11.97 11.94 -10.04
C LEU A 165 11.45 11.87 -8.59
N LEU A 166 10.60 10.90 -8.27
CA LEU A 166 10.07 10.71 -6.92
C LEU A 166 11.17 10.39 -5.90
N LEU A 167 12.14 9.57 -6.30
CA LEU A 167 13.19 9.08 -5.40
C LEU A 167 14.47 9.91 -5.40
N ARG A 168 14.55 10.99 -6.18
CA ARG A 168 15.77 11.77 -6.35
C ARG A 168 16.40 12.30 -5.05
N ARG A 169 15.56 12.55 -4.04
CA ARG A 169 15.97 13.09 -2.73
C ARG A 169 15.98 12.03 -1.63
N SER A 170 15.56 10.78 -1.92
CA SER A 170 15.46 9.74 -0.88
C SER A 170 16.85 9.35 -0.38
N PRO A 171 17.05 9.23 0.94
CA PRO A 171 18.21 8.54 1.50
C PRO A 171 18.31 7.12 0.96
N GLY A 172 19.51 6.66 0.62
CA GLY A 172 19.67 5.33 -0.01
C GLY A 172 18.94 5.19 -1.35
N LYS A 173 18.84 6.28 -2.12
CA LYS A 173 18.10 6.35 -3.40
C LYS A 173 18.45 5.24 -4.38
N GLU A 174 19.64 4.69 -4.34
CA GLU A 174 20.06 3.64 -5.28
C GLU A 174 19.36 2.31 -4.97
N LEU A 175 19.20 1.96 -3.69
CA LEU A 175 18.38 0.82 -3.28
C LEU A 175 16.93 1.02 -3.72
N TRP A 176 16.31 2.15 -3.35
CA TRP A 176 14.93 2.43 -3.69
C TRP A 176 14.69 2.42 -5.20
N LYS A 177 15.58 3.05 -5.99
CA LYS A 177 15.51 2.98 -7.45
C LYS A 177 15.60 1.54 -7.96
N ARG A 178 16.51 0.74 -7.44
CA ARG A 178 16.66 -0.67 -7.82
C ARG A 178 15.35 -1.44 -7.59
N LEU A 179 14.74 -1.30 -6.41
CA LEU A 179 13.49 -1.98 -6.07
C LEU A 179 12.32 -1.54 -6.97
N TYR A 180 12.13 -0.24 -7.09
CA TYR A 180 11.05 0.30 -7.93
C TYR A 180 11.26 0.03 -9.43
N LEU A 181 12.48 0.14 -9.92
CA LEU A 181 12.76 -0.14 -11.33
C LEU A 181 12.63 -1.63 -11.66
N ALA A 182 12.92 -2.52 -10.71
CA ALA A 182 12.64 -3.94 -10.85
C ALA A 182 11.12 -4.19 -10.95
N ALA A 183 10.32 -3.56 -10.08
CA ALA A 183 8.87 -3.64 -10.13
C ALA A 183 8.30 -3.09 -11.45
N VAL A 184 8.79 -1.91 -11.91
CA VAL A 184 8.42 -1.35 -13.23
C VAL A 184 8.81 -2.28 -14.37
N GLY A 185 9.94 -2.96 -14.25
CA GLY A 185 10.40 -3.96 -15.25
C GLY A 185 9.46 -5.15 -15.38
N ALA A 186 8.87 -5.57 -14.26
CA ALA A 186 7.90 -6.66 -14.21
C ALA A 186 6.48 -6.26 -14.66
N LEU A 187 6.14 -4.95 -14.61
CA LEU A 187 4.83 -4.47 -15.04
C LEU A 187 4.65 -4.59 -16.55
N THR A 188 3.55 -5.20 -16.94
CA THR A 188 3.07 -5.20 -18.34
C THR A 188 2.12 -4.04 -18.57
N LYS A 189 1.88 -3.71 -19.83
CA LYS A 189 0.82 -2.75 -20.20
C LYS A 189 -0.56 -3.24 -19.73
N ALA A 190 -0.83 -4.53 -19.83
CA ALA A 190 -2.07 -5.15 -19.37
C ALA A 190 -2.22 -4.99 -17.85
N SER A 191 -1.16 -5.21 -17.06
CA SER A 191 -1.15 -5.00 -15.61
C SER A 191 -1.51 -3.56 -15.25
N MET A 192 -0.92 -2.57 -15.93
CA MET A 192 -1.23 -1.15 -15.68
C MET A 192 -2.68 -0.81 -15.99
N ILE A 193 -3.21 -1.27 -17.11
CA ILE A 193 -4.63 -1.07 -17.49
C ILE A 193 -5.55 -1.74 -16.47
N ALA A 194 -5.23 -2.97 -16.04
CA ALA A 194 -5.98 -3.68 -15.01
C ALA A 194 -6.04 -2.90 -13.69
N ARG A 195 -4.93 -2.29 -13.25
CA ARG A 195 -4.89 -1.44 -12.05
C ARG A 195 -5.76 -0.21 -12.12
N TYR A 196 -5.83 0.47 -13.28
CA TYR A 196 -6.79 1.58 -13.47
C TYR A 196 -8.24 1.10 -13.41
N HIS A 197 -8.55 -0.05 -14.02
CA HIS A 197 -9.88 -0.64 -13.93
C HIS A 197 -10.21 -1.10 -12.51
N LEU A 198 -9.24 -1.69 -11.81
CA LEU A 198 -9.40 -2.06 -10.40
C LEU A 198 -9.68 -0.82 -9.53
N ALA A 199 -8.93 0.28 -9.73
CA ALA A 199 -9.19 1.54 -9.03
C ALA A 199 -10.61 2.05 -9.29
N ALA A 200 -11.06 2.06 -10.56
CA ALA A 200 -12.41 2.47 -10.92
C ALA A 200 -13.48 1.59 -10.26
N SER A 201 -13.29 0.27 -10.25
CA SER A 201 -14.22 -0.67 -9.63
C SER A 201 -14.25 -0.53 -8.10
N LEU A 202 -13.10 -0.30 -7.47
CA LEU A 202 -13.02 0.01 -6.03
C LEU A 202 -13.75 1.32 -5.70
N ASP A 203 -13.56 2.36 -6.50
CA ASP A 203 -14.24 3.64 -6.32
C ASP A 203 -15.77 3.46 -6.44
N GLU A 204 -16.27 2.71 -7.42
CA GLU A 204 -17.69 2.41 -7.57
C GLU A 204 -18.26 1.60 -6.39
N MET A 205 -17.47 0.70 -5.83
CA MET A 205 -17.86 -0.12 -4.66
C MET A 205 -17.74 0.63 -3.33
N ALA A 206 -17.12 1.80 -3.30
CA ALA A 206 -16.85 2.52 -2.06
C ALA A 206 -18.12 2.91 -1.30
N GLY A 207 -19.26 3.12 -2.01
CA GLY A 207 -20.53 3.51 -1.39
C GLY A 207 -20.44 4.89 -0.71
N THR A 208 -21.44 5.19 0.11
CA THR A 208 -21.49 6.40 0.95
C THR A 208 -21.12 6.06 2.38
N GLY A 209 -20.33 6.89 3.02
CA GLY A 209 -19.89 6.71 4.39
C GLY A 209 -18.50 6.06 4.52
N ALA A 210 -17.81 6.46 5.56
CA ALA A 210 -16.50 5.91 5.92
C ALA A 210 -16.64 4.78 6.95
N TRP A 211 -15.64 3.91 7.00
CA TRP A 211 -15.49 2.96 8.08
C TRP A 211 -15.16 3.70 9.38
N ALA A 212 -15.81 3.31 10.50
CA ALA A 212 -15.80 4.08 11.74
C ALA A 212 -14.67 3.71 12.73
N GLY A 213 -13.86 2.70 12.42
CA GLY A 213 -12.75 2.29 13.29
C GLY A 213 -11.57 3.26 13.27
N PRO A 214 -10.51 2.99 14.05
CA PRO A 214 -9.33 3.85 14.15
C PRO A 214 -8.63 4.05 12.80
N VAL A 215 -8.31 5.30 12.44
CA VAL A 215 -7.63 5.65 11.19
C VAL A 215 -6.44 6.56 11.48
N LEU A 216 -5.29 6.25 10.87
CA LEU A 216 -4.15 7.15 10.73
C LEU A 216 -4.02 7.55 9.26
N VAL A 217 -3.96 8.84 8.98
CA VAL A 217 -3.61 9.36 7.65
C VAL A 217 -2.19 9.91 7.68
N ILE A 218 -1.35 9.38 6.81
CA ILE A 218 0.03 9.85 6.59
C ILE A 218 0.06 10.58 5.24
N HIS A 219 0.56 11.82 5.25
CA HIS A 219 0.64 12.66 4.07
C HIS A 219 1.90 13.52 4.05
N SER A 220 2.11 14.25 2.95
CA SER A 220 3.16 15.25 2.80
C SER A 220 2.57 16.52 2.19
N ASN A 221 3.09 17.68 2.57
CA ASN A 221 2.63 18.97 2.07
C ASN A 221 2.99 19.23 0.59
N ASP A 222 3.99 18.53 0.07
CA ASP A 222 4.50 18.63 -1.30
C ASP A 222 4.14 17.41 -2.18
N ASP A 223 3.16 16.59 -1.76
CA ASP A 223 2.69 15.44 -2.53
C ASP A 223 1.91 15.90 -3.77
N VAL A 224 2.51 15.70 -4.95
CA VAL A 224 1.90 16.08 -6.25
C VAL A 224 0.80 15.12 -6.72
N MET A 225 0.71 13.93 -6.12
CA MET A 225 -0.27 12.90 -6.48
C MET A 225 -1.49 12.90 -5.55
N ALA A 226 -1.29 12.88 -4.22
CA ALA A 226 -2.33 13.02 -3.22
C ALA A 226 -2.51 14.50 -2.84
N LYS A 227 -3.11 15.28 -3.75
CA LYS A 227 -3.24 16.74 -3.65
C LYS A 227 -4.06 17.20 -2.43
N PRO A 228 -3.93 18.47 -1.98
CA PRO A 228 -4.67 19.02 -0.84
C PRO A 228 -6.19 18.81 -0.91
N ALA A 229 -6.78 18.85 -2.12
CA ALA A 229 -8.21 18.57 -2.30
C ALA A 229 -8.59 17.13 -1.92
N GLU A 230 -7.74 16.14 -2.22
CA GLU A 230 -7.96 14.74 -1.82
C GLU A 230 -7.81 14.58 -0.30
N GLN A 231 -6.85 15.28 0.30
CA GLN A 231 -6.67 15.30 1.76
C GLN A 231 -7.88 15.92 2.46
N ALA A 232 -8.44 17.02 1.92
CA ALA A 232 -9.66 17.63 2.45
C ALA A 232 -10.86 16.66 2.41
N ARG A 233 -11.00 15.88 1.34
CA ARG A 233 -12.03 14.84 1.23
C ARG A 233 -11.84 13.72 2.26
N LEU A 234 -10.59 13.28 2.49
CA LEU A 234 -10.28 12.32 3.55
C LEU A 234 -10.62 12.87 4.93
N ARG A 235 -10.34 14.16 5.21
CA ARG A 235 -10.71 14.80 6.49
C ARG A 235 -12.23 14.81 6.70
N GLN A 236 -13.00 15.06 5.67
CA GLN A 236 -14.46 15.01 5.75
C GLN A 236 -14.98 13.59 5.98
N ALA A 237 -14.40 12.61 5.29
CA ALA A 237 -14.82 11.21 5.40
C ALA A 237 -14.38 10.55 6.71
N PHE A 238 -13.21 10.91 7.25
CA PHE A 238 -12.63 10.37 8.48
C PHE A 238 -12.35 11.49 9.50
N PRO A 239 -13.37 12.15 10.06
CA PRO A 239 -13.17 13.29 10.98
C PRO A 239 -12.47 12.90 12.29
N HIS A 240 -12.49 11.62 12.66
CA HIS A 240 -11.84 11.04 13.83
C HIS A 240 -10.40 10.54 13.56
N ALA A 241 -9.91 10.63 12.32
CA ALA A 241 -8.59 10.13 11.99
C ALA A 241 -7.48 10.94 12.67
N ALA A 242 -6.46 10.24 13.15
CA ALA A 242 -5.17 10.86 13.46
C ALA A 242 -4.45 11.24 12.15
N TRP A 243 -3.72 12.35 12.17
CA TRP A 243 -2.99 12.85 11.00
C TRP A 243 -1.53 13.02 11.32
N HIS A 244 -0.68 12.55 10.43
CA HIS A 244 0.76 12.75 10.52
C HIS A 244 1.32 13.29 9.20
N GLU A 245 1.97 14.44 9.24
CA GLU A 245 2.61 15.06 8.09
C GLU A 245 4.11 14.77 8.07
N PHE A 246 4.62 14.35 6.92
CA PHE A 246 6.04 14.29 6.60
C PHE A 246 6.39 15.43 5.65
N PRO A 247 6.85 16.59 6.15
CA PRO A 247 7.14 17.76 5.32
C PRO A 247 8.23 17.47 4.30
N GLY A 248 7.98 17.80 3.02
CA GLY A 248 8.98 17.63 1.95
C GLY A 248 9.25 16.20 1.52
N ALA A 249 8.47 15.22 2.01
CA ALA A 249 8.66 13.81 1.67
C ALA A 249 7.98 13.37 0.35
N GLY A 250 7.28 14.28 -0.32
CA GLY A 250 6.59 13.99 -1.58
C GLY A 250 5.57 12.87 -1.43
N HIS A 251 5.55 11.94 -2.40
CA HIS A 251 4.62 10.80 -2.41
C HIS A 251 5.15 9.53 -1.73
N SER A 252 6.30 9.60 -1.03
CA SER A 252 7.01 8.38 -0.59
C SER A 252 7.71 8.58 0.76
N ALA A 253 6.98 8.96 1.81
CA ALA A 253 7.56 9.19 3.13
C ALA A 253 8.31 7.96 3.67
N TYR A 254 7.87 6.75 3.36
CA TYR A 254 8.54 5.50 3.74
C TYR A 254 9.93 5.32 3.11
N SER A 255 10.25 6.00 2.01
CA SER A 255 11.60 6.01 1.42
C SER A 255 12.39 7.26 1.76
N MET A 256 11.68 8.38 2.05
CA MET A 256 12.31 9.65 2.43
C MET A 256 12.75 9.69 3.89
N SER A 257 11.98 9.07 4.76
CA SER A 257 12.20 9.06 6.22
C SER A 257 11.85 7.67 6.78
N PRO A 258 12.54 6.59 6.36
CA PRO A 258 12.12 5.22 6.59
C PRO A 258 11.95 4.87 8.08
N ASP A 259 12.88 5.28 8.93
CA ASP A 259 12.84 4.99 10.37
C ASP A 259 11.71 5.76 11.07
N ALA A 260 11.60 7.07 10.81
CA ALA A 260 10.53 7.90 11.37
C ALA A 260 9.15 7.43 10.89
N TYR A 261 9.03 7.04 9.62
CA TYR A 261 7.80 6.46 9.09
C TYR A 261 7.43 5.15 9.81
N ALA A 262 8.40 4.27 10.01
CA ALA A 262 8.20 3.01 10.73
C ALA A 262 7.81 3.25 12.21
N GLU A 263 8.37 4.26 12.86
CA GLU A 263 8.02 4.65 14.24
C GLU A 263 6.59 5.15 14.35
N VAL A 264 6.16 6.02 13.43
CA VAL A 264 4.78 6.53 13.38
C VAL A 264 3.78 5.40 13.21
N VAL A 265 4.03 4.50 12.26
CA VAL A 265 3.17 3.33 12.02
C VAL A 265 3.15 2.41 13.25
N ALA A 266 4.31 2.10 13.84
CA ALA A 266 4.40 1.22 15.01
C ALA A 266 3.71 1.82 16.25
N GLY A 267 3.83 3.13 16.45
CA GLY A 267 3.13 3.85 17.51
C GLY A 267 1.62 3.75 17.40
N PHE A 268 1.08 3.97 16.19
CA PHE A 268 -0.35 3.85 15.92
C PHE A 268 -0.86 2.40 16.09
N VAL A 269 -0.12 1.42 15.59
CA VAL A 269 -0.47 -0.01 15.75
C VAL A 269 -0.53 -0.37 17.23
N SER A 270 0.43 0.08 18.04
CA SER A 270 0.46 -0.22 19.47
C SER A 270 -0.72 0.40 20.22
N SER A 271 -1.07 1.66 19.93
CA SER A 271 -2.21 2.35 20.57
C SER A 271 -3.57 1.74 20.18
N SER A 272 -3.70 1.29 18.91
CA SER A 272 -4.94 0.67 18.41
C SER A 272 -5.14 -0.79 18.89
N SER A 273 -4.12 -1.40 19.50
CA SER A 273 -4.20 -2.77 20.03
C SER A 273 -4.63 -2.81 21.50
N SER A 274 -4.65 -1.67 22.20
CA SER A 274 -4.92 -1.56 23.63
C SER A 274 -6.37 -1.17 23.96
N GLY A 275 -7.22 -0.96 22.99
CA GLY A 275 -8.66 -0.67 23.09
C GLY A 275 -9.50 -1.80 22.50
#